data_95a29237171125926890a73572cd0fb7
#
_entry.id   95a29237171125926890a73572cd0fb7
#
_cell.length_a   1.000
_cell.length_b   1.000
_cell.length_c   1.000
_cell.angle_alpha   90.00
_cell.angle_beta   90.00
_cell.angle_gamma   90.00
#
_symmetry.space_group_name_H-M   'P 1'
#
loop_
_entity.id
_entity.type
_entity.pdbx_description
1 polymer ?
#
loop_
_entity_poly.entity_id
_entity_poly.type
_entity_poly.pdbx_seq_one_letter_code
_entity_poly.pdbx_strand_id
1 'polypeptide(L)'
;MTTETAGAAPAPVTADETGVVLALQNVYLKDCSYESPNGPRIDGNWNPQINLDLQTTSTALGPEVREVVLTVTVSAKQGEATIFLVEVKQAGLFVIRNLAEAELKRAISTVCPGVLFPYARAAVSQLVSQGGFPQFLLPPVNFDALYAANQAQPAVTN
;
A
#
# COMPACT_ATOMS: atom_id res chain seq x y z
N MET A 1 -42.01 36.23 1.07
CA MET A 1 -42.12 35.11 0.13
C MET A 1 -40.71 34.66 -0.20
N THR A 2 -40.23 33.68 0.51
CA THR A 2 -38.91 33.06 0.28
C THR A 2 -39.14 31.78 -0.51
N THR A 3 -38.71 31.75 -1.74
CA THR A 3 -38.71 30.57 -2.60
C THR A 3 -37.51 29.71 -2.26
N GLU A 4 -37.78 28.62 -1.58
CA GLU A 4 -36.80 27.56 -1.30
C GLU A 4 -36.54 26.78 -2.60
N THR A 5 -35.33 26.88 -3.12
CA THR A 5 -34.89 26.09 -4.26
C THR A 5 -34.48 24.72 -3.75
N ALA A 6 -35.34 23.74 -3.93
CA ALA A 6 -35.02 22.34 -3.64
C ALA A 6 -33.83 21.91 -4.53
N GLY A 7 -32.72 21.62 -3.90
CA GLY A 7 -31.57 21.01 -4.54
C GLY A 7 -31.93 19.62 -5.07
N ALA A 8 -31.82 19.43 -6.36
CA ALA A 8 -31.99 18.14 -6.99
C ALA A 8 -30.91 17.17 -6.48
N ALA A 9 -31.33 16.06 -5.93
CA ALA A 9 -30.45 14.96 -5.60
C ALA A 9 -29.74 14.47 -6.86
N PRO A 10 -28.43 14.14 -6.80
CA PRO A 10 -27.75 13.59 -7.95
C PRO A 10 -28.42 12.27 -8.38
N ALA A 11 -28.66 12.16 -9.67
CA ALA A 11 -29.25 10.95 -10.25
C ALA A 11 -28.33 9.75 -9.96
N PRO A 12 -28.91 8.57 -9.67
CA PRO A 12 -28.11 7.37 -9.50
C PRO A 12 -27.34 7.09 -10.80
N VAL A 13 -26.03 7.00 -10.70
CA VAL A 13 -25.17 6.55 -11.80
C VAL A 13 -25.51 5.09 -12.01
N THR A 14 -26.30 4.76 -13.03
CA THR A 14 -26.50 3.38 -13.45
C THR A 14 -25.18 2.87 -14.00
N ALA A 15 -24.41 2.18 -13.16
CA ALA A 15 -23.24 1.45 -13.61
C ALA A 15 -23.70 0.39 -14.62
N ASP A 16 -23.09 0.38 -15.81
CA ASP A 16 -23.25 -0.68 -16.78
C ASP A 16 -22.77 -1.98 -16.11
N GLU A 17 -23.70 -2.89 -15.78
CA GLU A 17 -23.41 -4.13 -15.05
C GLU A 17 -22.50 -5.08 -15.85
N THR A 18 -22.25 -4.79 -17.11
CA THR A 18 -21.41 -5.60 -18.01
C THR A 18 -19.96 -5.10 -18.11
N GLY A 19 -19.68 -3.91 -17.61
CA GLY A 19 -18.35 -3.30 -17.64
C GLY A 19 -17.38 -3.89 -16.60
N VAL A 20 -16.07 -3.77 -16.90
CA VAL A 20 -15.01 -4.07 -15.93
C VAL A 20 -15.05 -3.03 -14.81
N VAL A 21 -15.08 -3.50 -13.57
CA VAL A 21 -15.05 -2.65 -12.38
C VAL A 21 -13.85 -3.02 -11.52
N LEU A 22 -13.06 -2.01 -11.15
CA LEU A 22 -12.06 -2.09 -10.09
C LEU A 22 -12.17 -0.80 -9.27
N ALA A 23 -12.73 -0.89 -8.08
CA ALA A 23 -13.00 0.27 -7.24
C ALA A 23 -12.60 0.03 -5.79
N LEU A 24 -11.92 1.02 -5.21
CA LEU A 24 -11.61 1.03 -3.79
C LEU A 24 -12.85 1.43 -3.00
N GLN A 25 -13.31 0.55 -2.09
CA GLN A 25 -14.41 0.85 -1.15
C GLN A 25 -13.92 1.45 0.16
N ASN A 26 -12.83 0.93 0.69
CA ASN A 26 -12.30 1.35 1.97
C ASN A 26 -10.79 1.15 1.99
N VAL A 27 -10.11 2.00 2.74
CA VAL A 27 -8.68 1.91 3.00
C VAL A 27 -8.45 2.01 4.50
N TYR A 28 -7.61 1.16 5.06
CA TYR A 28 -7.36 1.14 6.50
C TYR A 28 -5.99 0.57 6.81
N LEU A 29 -5.47 1.02 7.94
CA LEU A 29 -4.25 0.45 8.52
C LEU A 29 -4.63 -0.84 9.26
N LYS A 30 -4.17 -1.98 8.77
CA LYS A 30 -4.49 -3.29 9.34
C LYS A 30 -3.58 -3.65 10.51
N ASP A 31 -2.30 -3.32 10.37
CA ASP A 31 -1.28 -3.57 11.41
C ASP A 31 -0.09 -2.66 11.16
N CYS A 32 0.61 -2.29 12.24
CA CYS A 32 1.88 -1.62 12.12
C CYS A 32 2.76 -1.90 13.34
N SER A 33 4.06 -1.90 13.11
CA SER A 33 5.05 -1.99 14.16
C SER A 33 6.21 -1.03 13.91
N TYR A 34 6.76 -0.50 14.97
CA TYR A 34 7.92 0.36 14.94
C TYR A 34 8.87 -0.03 16.07
N GLU A 35 10.13 -0.22 15.72
CA GLU A 35 11.19 -0.50 16.68
C GLU A 35 12.39 0.40 16.41
N SER A 36 12.93 0.99 17.46
CA SER A 36 14.19 1.71 17.46
C SER A 36 14.99 1.34 18.69
N PRO A 37 15.90 0.35 18.58
CA PRO A 37 16.59 -0.23 19.74
C PRO A 37 17.38 0.79 20.58
N ASN A 38 17.96 1.79 19.93
CA ASN A 38 18.80 2.81 20.55
C ASN A 38 18.15 4.20 20.61
N GLY A 39 16.86 4.30 20.25
CA GLY A 39 16.18 5.60 20.13
C GLY A 39 16.79 6.49 19.04
N PRO A 40 16.52 7.80 19.06
CA PRO A 40 16.98 8.72 18.01
C PRO A 40 18.43 9.15 18.13
N ARG A 41 19.26 8.37 18.82
CA ARG A 41 20.70 8.64 18.94
C ARG A 41 21.40 8.29 17.64
N ILE A 42 22.11 9.24 17.10
CA ILE A 42 22.88 9.08 15.86
C ILE A 42 24.33 9.42 16.20
N ASP A 43 25.20 8.46 16.07
CA ASP A 43 26.64 8.67 16.19
C ASP A 43 27.19 9.07 14.82
N GLY A 44 27.67 10.31 14.72
CA GLY A 44 28.21 10.84 13.48
C GLY A 44 27.17 11.45 12.57
N ASN A 45 27.46 11.52 11.27
CA ASN A 45 26.58 12.09 10.27
C ASN A 45 25.41 11.13 9.94
N TRP A 46 24.21 11.69 9.82
CA TRP A 46 23.04 10.93 9.40
C TRP A 46 23.19 10.43 7.96
N ASN A 47 23.49 9.16 7.80
CA ASN A 47 23.62 8.50 6.50
C ASN A 47 23.25 7.00 6.62
N PRO A 48 21.98 6.70 6.92
CA PRO A 48 21.56 5.32 7.08
C PRO A 48 21.45 4.59 5.75
N GLN A 49 21.76 3.30 5.76
CA GLN A 49 21.41 2.38 4.68
C GLN A 49 19.96 1.92 4.88
N ILE A 50 19.13 2.20 3.89
CA ILE A 50 17.71 1.88 3.90
C ILE A 50 17.46 0.64 3.03
N ASN A 51 16.81 -0.36 3.61
CA ASN A 51 16.27 -1.51 2.88
C ASN A 51 14.74 -1.42 2.90
N LEU A 52 14.15 -1.63 1.73
CA LEU A 52 12.71 -1.67 1.51
C LEU A 52 12.31 -3.04 1.00
N ASP A 53 11.36 -3.68 1.69
CA ASP A 53 10.69 -4.89 1.23
C ASP A 53 9.20 -4.65 1.06
N LEU A 54 8.63 -5.16 -0.03
CA LEU A 54 7.22 -5.00 -0.38
C LEU A 54 6.61 -6.36 -0.65
N GLN A 55 5.47 -6.62 0.01
CA GLN A 55 4.69 -7.83 -0.20
C GLN A 55 3.21 -7.49 -0.34
N THR A 56 2.55 -8.09 -1.32
CA THR A 56 1.12 -7.94 -1.52
C THR A 56 0.43 -9.29 -1.33
N THR A 57 -0.64 -9.30 -0.54
CA THR A 57 -1.52 -10.46 -0.35
C THR A 57 -2.96 -10.07 -0.66
N SER A 58 -3.77 -11.03 -1.06
CA SER A 58 -5.18 -10.83 -1.38
C SER A 58 -6.03 -11.96 -0.84
N THR A 59 -7.17 -11.59 -0.25
CA THR A 59 -8.17 -12.53 0.27
C THR A 59 -9.54 -12.19 -0.29
N ALA A 60 -10.22 -13.16 -0.88
CA ALA A 60 -11.59 -13.00 -1.31
C ALA A 60 -12.54 -12.98 -0.09
N LEU A 61 -13.34 -11.94 0.04
CA LEU A 61 -14.34 -11.79 1.10
C LEU A 61 -15.77 -12.07 0.60
N GLY A 62 -15.91 -12.27 -0.69
CA GLY A 62 -17.15 -12.55 -1.37
C GLY A 62 -16.91 -12.69 -2.87
N PRO A 63 -17.96 -12.83 -3.70
CA PRO A 63 -17.81 -13.03 -5.14
C PRO A 63 -17.14 -11.84 -5.86
N GLU A 64 -17.30 -10.65 -5.31
CA GLU A 64 -16.85 -9.41 -5.98
C GLU A 64 -15.95 -8.54 -5.09
N VAL A 65 -15.78 -8.87 -3.81
CA VAL A 65 -15.02 -8.07 -2.84
C VAL A 65 -13.75 -8.81 -2.42
N ARG A 66 -12.64 -8.11 -2.49
CA ARG A 66 -11.34 -8.60 -2.04
C ARG A 66 -10.69 -7.63 -1.07
N GLU A 67 -10.12 -8.17 -0.02
CA GLU A 67 -9.13 -7.46 0.78
C GLU A 67 -7.76 -7.62 0.13
N VAL A 68 -7.11 -6.53 -0.18
CA VAL A 68 -5.71 -6.50 -0.60
C VAL A 68 -4.89 -5.83 0.48
N VAL A 69 -3.82 -6.46 0.90
CA VAL A 69 -2.90 -5.95 1.92
C VAL A 69 -1.53 -5.74 1.31
N LEU A 70 -1.06 -4.51 1.37
CA LEU A 70 0.33 -4.15 1.06
C LEU A 70 1.12 -4.09 2.36
N THR A 71 2.07 -5.00 2.51
CA THR A 71 3.03 -4.98 3.62
C THR A 71 4.29 -4.25 3.15
N VAL A 72 4.63 -3.18 3.84
CA VAL A 72 5.84 -2.38 3.61
C VAL A 72 6.74 -2.54 4.82
N THR A 73 7.91 -3.12 4.62
CA THR A 73 8.92 -3.28 5.66
C THR A 73 10.12 -2.41 5.33
N VAL A 74 10.48 -1.52 6.23
CA VAL A 74 11.60 -0.60 6.09
C VAL A 74 12.57 -0.81 7.23
N SER A 75 13.82 -1.10 6.92
CA SER A 75 14.89 -1.14 7.90
C SER A 75 15.95 -0.09 7.58
N ALA A 76 16.40 0.62 8.59
CA ALA A 76 17.49 1.56 8.52
C ALA A 76 18.66 1.07 9.36
N LYS A 77 19.83 1.00 8.76
CA LYS A 77 21.07 0.61 9.43
C LYS A 77 22.16 1.66 9.21
N GLN A 78 22.97 1.87 10.21
CA GLN A 78 24.18 2.66 10.10
C GLN A 78 25.35 1.84 10.67
N GLY A 79 26.24 1.39 9.79
CA GLY A 79 27.22 0.35 10.13
C GLY A 79 26.51 -0.95 10.53
N GLU A 80 26.89 -1.53 11.65
CA GLU A 80 26.27 -2.75 12.18
C GLU A 80 25.02 -2.46 13.04
N ALA A 81 24.72 -1.20 13.33
CA ALA A 81 23.62 -0.82 14.21
C ALA A 81 22.32 -0.69 13.43
N THR A 82 21.25 -1.32 13.94
CA THR A 82 19.89 -1.07 13.50
C THR A 82 19.40 0.24 14.10
N ILE A 83 19.05 1.19 13.24
CA ILE A 83 18.53 2.49 13.64
C ILE A 83 17.04 2.39 13.95
N PHE A 84 16.27 1.92 12.98
CA PHE A 84 14.86 1.59 13.15
C PHE A 84 14.42 0.45 12.23
N LEU A 85 13.35 -0.19 12.62
CA LEU A 85 12.61 -1.17 11.81
C LEU A 85 11.13 -0.80 11.86
N VAL A 86 10.53 -0.63 10.70
CA VAL A 86 9.11 -0.29 10.54
C VAL A 86 8.46 -1.33 9.65
N GLU A 87 7.31 -1.86 10.09
CA GLU A 87 6.44 -2.67 9.24
C GLU A 87 5.04 -2.07 9.27
N VAL A 88 4.49 -1.82 8.10
CA VAL A 88 3.13 -1.30 7.90
C VAL A 88 2.36 -2.27 7.01
N LYS A 89 1.19 -2.71 7.48
CA LYS A 89 0.22 -3.47 6.67
C LYS A 89 -0.95 -2.56 6.33
N GLN A 90 -0.88 -2.00 5.12
CA GLN A 90 -1.91 -1.13 4.58
C GLN A 90 -2.89 -1.95 3.77
N ALA A 91 -4.15 -1.94 4.17
CA ALA A 91 -5.20 -2.74 3.55
C ALA A 91 -6.21 -1.88 2.80
N GLY A 92 -6.84 -2.48 1.81
CA GLY A 92 -7.98 -1.92 1.10
C GLY A 92 -9.01 -2.98 0.76
N LEU A 93 -10.26 -2.59 0.79
CA LEU A 93 -11.36 -3.38 0.23
C LEU A 93 -11.63 -2.89 -1.18
N PHE A 94 -11.49 -3.81 -2.13
CA PHE A 94 -11.70 -3.55 -3.54
C PHE A 94 -12.91 -4.33 -4.06
N VAL A 95 -13.78 -3.64 -4.79
CA VAL A 95 -14.79 -4.29 -5.64
C VAL A 95 -14.16 -4.55 -6.98
N ILE A 96 -14.15 -5.81 -7.40
CA ILE A 96 -13.56 -6.22 -8.66
C ILE A 96 -14.55 -7.11 -9.39
N ARG A 97 -14.97 -6.68 -10.59
CA ARG A 97 -15.96 -7.37 -11.42
C ARG A 97 -15.46 -7.51 -12.85
N ASN A 98 -15.87 -8.59 -13.49
CA ASN A 98 -15.71 -8.80 -14.93
C ASN A 98 -14.27 -8.74 -15.44
N LEU A 99 -13.30 -9.09 -14.59
CA LEU A 99 -11.92 -9.31 -14.98
C LEU A 99 -11.64 -10.79 -15.24
N ALA A 100 -10.96 -11.10 -16.33
CA ALA A 100 -10.40 -12.41 -16.56
C ALA A 100 -9.35 -12.74 -15.48
N GLU A 101 -9.12 -14.03 -15.20
CA GLU A 101 -8.23 -14.46 -14.12
C GLU A 101 -6.82 -13.87 -14.22
N ALA A 102 -6.24 -13.82 -15.41
CA ALA A 102 -4.92 -13.24 -15.62
C ALA A 102 -4.88 -11.73 -15.36
N GLU A 103 -5.92 -11.02 -15.76
CA GLU A 103 -6.06 -9.58 -15.51
C GLU A 103 -6.33 -9.28 -14.04
N LEU A 104 -7.14 -10.10 -13.37
CA LEU A 104 -7.38 -10.03 -11.94
C LEU A 104 -6.08 -10.18 -11.15
N LYS A 105 -5.28 -11.20 -11.47
CA LYS A 105 -3.98 -11.44 -10.84
C LYS A 105 -3.03 -10.25 -11.03
N ARG A 106 -2.98 -9.71 -12.23
CA ARG A 106 -2.18 -8.51 -12.52
C ARG A 106 -2.67 -7.30 -11.73
N ALA A 107 -3.98 -7.04 -11.70
CA ALA A 107 -4.56 -5.91 -10.98
C ALA A 107 -4.27 -5.96 -9.47
N ILE A 108 -4.37 -7.14 -8.87
CA ILE A 108 -4.03 -7.38 -7.46
C ILE A 108 -2.55 -7.10 -7.20
N SER A 109 -1.69 -7.38 -8.16
CA SER A 109 -0.23 -7.23 -8.00
C SER A 109 0.30 -5.84 -8.38
N THR A 110 -0.47 -5.04 -9.09
CA THR A 110 -0.03 -3.73 -9.61
C THR A 110 -0.94 -2.58 -9.20
N VAL A 111 -2.18 -2.58 -9.64
CA VAL A 111 -3.13 -1.48 -9.40
C VAL A 111 -3.46 -1.34 -7.93
N CYS A 112 -3.85 -2.42 -7.27
CA CYS A 112 -4.25 -2.38 -5.87
C CYS A 112 -3.13 -1.90 -4.95
N PRO A 113 -1.91 -2.48 -4.98
CA PRO A 113 -0.82 -1.98 -4.17
C PRO A 113 -0.39 -0.57 -4.57
N GLY A 114 -0.50 -0.19 -5.85
CA GLY A 114 -0.25 1.17 -6.31
C GLY A 114 -1.18 2.20 -5.67
N VAL A 115 -2.43 1.85 -5.47
CA VAL A 115 -3.41 2.69 -4.75
C VAL A 115 -3.10 2.76 -3.25
N LEU A 116 -2.67 1.66 -2.64
CA LEU A 116 -2.39 1.57 -1.20
C LEU A 116 -1.05 2.20 -0.80
N PHE A 117 -0.09 2.23 -1.70
CA PHE A 117 1.27 2.67 -1.40
C PHE A 117 1.38 4.09 -0.84
N PRO A 118 0.68 5.12 -1.36
CA PRO A 118 0.73 6.46 -0.78
C PRO A 118 0.29 6.51 0.68
N TYR A 119 -0.69 5.71 1.07
CA TYR A 119 -1.14 5.60 2.45
C TYR A 119 -0.10 4.91 3.33
N ALA A 120 0.48 3.82 2.85
CA ALA A 120 1.56 3.12 3.55
C ALA A 120 2.79 4.02 3.72
N ARG A 121 3.17 4.76 2.69
CA ARG A 121 4.27 5.73 2.74
C ARG A 121 4.04 6.78 3.82
N ALA A 122 2.83 7.33 3.90
CA ALA A 122 2.47 8.32 4.91
C ALA A 122 2.57 7.72 6.32
N ALA A 123 2.09 6.50 6.52
CA ALA A 123 2.17 5.81 7.80
C ALA A 123 3.62 5.57 8.24
N VAL A 124 4.48 5.09 7.33
CA VAL A 124 5.92 4.91 7.60
C VAL A 124 6.59 6.23 7.98
N SER A 125 6.35 7.28 7.20
CA SER A 125 6.91 8.61 7.48
C SER A 125 6.49 9.14 8.86
N GLN A 126 5.24 8.96 9.23
CA GLN A 126 4.70 9.38 10.53
C GLN A 126 5.36 8.62 11.68
N LEU A 127 5.49 7.28 11.56
CA LEU A 127 6.13 6.46 12.60
C LEU A 127 7.60 6.84 12.81
N VAL A 128 8.35 7.03 11.73
CA VAL A 128 9.77 7.44 11.80
C VAL A 128 9.91 8.80 12.45
N SER A 129 9.05 9.76 12.11
CA SER A 129 9.04 11.09 12.73
C SER A 129 8.68 11.04 14.21
N GLN A 130 7.73 10.20 14.60
CA GLN A 130 7.39 9.98 16.02
C GLN A 130 8.54 9.33 16.79
N GLY A 131 9.39 8.57 16.12
CA GLY A 131 10.62 8.03 16.70
C GLY A 131 11.72 9.06 16.92
N GLY A 132 11.52 10.32 16.54
CA GLY A 132 12.48 11.41 16.72
C GLY A 132 13.53 11.49 15.62
N PHE A 133 13.38 10.75 14.53
CA PHE A 133 14.29 10.81 13.39
C PHE A 133 13.89 11.90 12.39
N PRO A 134 14.81 12.34 11.53
CA PRO A 134 14.48 13.24 10.43
C PRO A 134 13.37 12.67 9.54
N GLN A 135 12.62 13.54 8.89
CA GLN A 135 11.57 13.15 7.96
C GLN A 135 12.10 12.16 6.92
N PHE A 136 11.38 11.07 6.75
CA PHE A 136 11.72 10.01 5.82
C PHE A 136 10.54 9.75 4.89
N LEU A 137 10.78 9.86 3.59
CA LEU A 137 9.79 9.57 2.56
C LEU A 137 10.33 8.46 1.66
N LEU A 138 9.55 7.38 1.55
CA LEU A 138 9.84 6.32 0.59
C LEU A 138 9.76 6.88 -0.84
N PRO A 139 10.69 6.50 -1.72
CA PRO A 139 10.60 6.85 -3.14
C PRO A 139 9.36 6.19 -3.78
N PRO A 140 8.85 6.75 -4.88
CA PRO A 140 7.78 6.11 -5.65
C PRO A 140 8.17 4.70 -6.08
N VAL A 141 7.19 3.79 -6.08
CA VAL A 141 7.37 2.40 -6.49
C VAL A 141 6.59 2.14 -7.78
N ASN A 142 7.26 1.54 -8.75
CA ASN A 142 6.64 1.07 -9.99
C ASN A 142 6.24 -0.40 -9.83
N PHE A 143 4.99 -0.64 -9.45
CA PHE A 143 4.48 -2.00 -9.24
C PHE A 143 4.36 -2.80 -10.54
N ASP A 144 4.12 -2.15 -11.68
CA ASP A 144 4.13 -2.82 -12.98
C ASP A 144 5.51 -3.38 -13.32
N ALA A 145 6.57 -2.62 -13.07
CA ALA A 145 7.95 -3.08 -13.27
C ALA A 145 8.31 -4.24 -12.32
N LEU A 146 7.89 -4.17 -11.06
CA LEU A 146 8.09 -5.26 -10.09
C LEU A 146 7.35 -6.54 -10.52
N TYR A 147 6.12 -6.40 -10.98
CA TYR A 147 5.33 -7.53 -11.48
C TYR A 147 6.00 -8.17 -12.70
N ALA A 148 6.44 -7.38 -13.67
CA ALA A 148 7.14 -7.87 -14.86
C ALA A 148 8.45 -8.59 -14.50
N ALA A 149 9.23 -8.05 -13.56
CA ALA A 149 10.46 -8.69 -13.08
C ALA A 149 10.20 -10.04 -12.40
N ASN A 150 9.15 -10.14 -11.59
CA ASN A 150 8.77 -11.38 -10.92
C ASN A 150 8.27 -12.44 -11.91
N GLN A 151 7.60 -12.04 -12.99
CA GLN A 151 7.17 -12.97 -14.04
C GLN A 151 8.34 -13.48 -14.88
N ALA A 152 9.41 -12.72 -15.01
CA ALA A 152 10.61 -13.09 -15.77
C ALA A 152 11.57 -14.02 -15.01
N GLN A 153 11.42 -14.16 -13.68
CA GLN A 153 12.20 -15.11 -12.89
C GLN A 153 11.63 -16.52 -13.07
N PRO A 154 12.41 -17.49 -13.60
CA PRO A 154 11.96 -18.87 -13.64
C PRO A 154 11.78 -19.37 -12.22
N ALA A 155 10.69 -20.10 -11.98
CA ALA A 155 10.46 -20.76 -10.70
C ALA A 155 11.67 -21.65 -10.40
N VAL A 156 12.41 -21.32 -9.34
CA VAL A 156 13.44 -22.22 -8.82
C VAL A 156 12.71 -23.40 -8.20
N THR A 157 12.63 -24.48 -8.96
CA THR A 157 12.13 -25.77 -8.46
C THR A 157 13.21 -26.35 -7.56
N ASN A 158 12.95 -26.32 -6.25
CA ASN A 158 13.66 -27.18 -5.30
C ASN A 158 13.00 -28.54 -5.25
#